data_0a33fc230f36636c228a29f8472bf9a8
#
_entry.id   0a33fc230f36636c228a29f8472bf9a8
#
_cell.length_a   1.000
_cell.length_b   1.000
_cell.length_c   1.000
_cell.angle_alpha   90.00
_cell.angle_beta   90.00
_cell.angle_gamma   90.00
#
_symmetry.space_group_name_H-M   'P 1'
#
loop_
_entity.id
_entity.type
_entity.pdbx_description
1 polymer ?
#
loop_
_entity_poly.entity_id
_entity_poly.type
_entity_poly.pdbx_seq_one_letter_code
_entity_poly.pdbx_strand_id
1 'polypeptide(L)'
;MRKTICSAACFCLLLVFAINAEEVRVETPANIQETIDDVLRDFYNKYSLPGGISMAISYREKLVYAGAIGYADKDHKIPLTPEHRMRIASLSKPITSIAVMKLVEEKKLHLHDEVFGDTGIFDGKYGIPEYENDSVKITVKQLLEHTAGGWGNSRRDPMFSVRNVTGDEFIRTVVKEYPLENSPGTKYDYSNFGYCVLGRVIEKKSGMSYEDYVKTHILKPCGIDGMRIGGKTSEPDEVEYIGVSGQNPYSVSPLHMDAHGGWVANPIELLKLLVRVDGFSNVPDILESETIKTMTTPSAQNNGYALGWSVNRSNNWWHTGSLPGTSTEMARSSSGFNWVILVNFRPGSAPEFSGDLDRLFWTIRTAIQEWHTGTEL
;
A
#
# COMPACT_ATOMS: atom_id res chain seq x y z
N MET A 1 42.96 55.64 35.52
CA MET A 1 43.13 54.62 34.51
C MET A 1 41.80 53.85 34.37
N ARG A 2 41.03 54.18 33.37
CA ARG A 2 39.74 53.47 33.04
C ARG A 2 40.02 52.46 31.93
N LYS A 3 39.74 51.17 32.22
CA LYS A 3 39.82 50.12 31.22
C LYS A 3 38.46 49.98 30.54
N THR A 4 38.44 50.23 29.23
CA THR A 4 37.31 50.02 28.37
C THR A 4 37.29 48.55 27.96
N ILE A 5 36.17 47.86 28.21
CA ILE A 5 35.92 46.48 27.77
C ILE A 5 35.12 46.61 26.49
N CYS A 6 35.71 46.13 25.38
CA CYS A 6 35.04 46.02 24.09
C CYS A 6 34.32 44.65 24.04
N SER A 7 33.00 44.66 23.99
CA SER A 7 32.19 43.47 23.80
C SER A 7 31.98 43.23 22.28
N ALA A 8 32.57 42.19 21.74
CA ALA A 8 32.33 41.73 20.41
C ALA A 8 31.08 40.84 20.39
N ALA A 9 30.00 41.34 19.85
CA ALA A 9 28.81 40.57 19.56
C ALA A 9 29.02 39.71 18.28
N CYS A 10 29.13 38.43 18.48
CA CYS A 10 29.18 37.45 17.39
C CYS A 10 27.74 37.23 16.84
N PHE A 11 27.42 37.79 15.66
CA PHE A 11 26.18 37.53 14.94
C PHE A 11 26.33 36.18 14.22
N CYS A 12 25.78 35.10 14.74
CA CYS A 12 25.59 33.86 14.00
C CYS A 12 24.43 34.07 13.01
N LEU A 13 24.76 34.23 11.74
CA LEU A 13 23.79 34.14 10.65
C LEU A 13 23.39 32.69 10.48
N LEU A 14 22.20 32.31 10.95
CA LEU A 14 21.55 31.05 10.60
C LEU A 14 21.04 31.19 9.17
N LEU A 15 21.79 30.65 8.20
CA LEU A 15 21.32 30.39 6.86
C LEU A 15 20.31 29.24 6.94
N VAL A 16 19.02 29.59 6.96
CA VAL A 16 17.94 28.63 6.70
C VAL A 16 17.96 28.35 5.21
N PHE A 17 18.53 27.22 4.83
CA PHE A 17 18.29 26.68 3.50
C PHE A 17 16.83 26.21 3.44
N ALA A 18 15.97 27.02 2.84
CA ALA A 18 14.68 26.56 2.37
C ALA A 18 14.96 25.56 1.25
N ILE A 19 14.83 24.28 1.54
CA ILE A 19 14.71 23.24 0.51
C ILE A 19 13.34 23.50 -0.11
N ASN A 20 13.32 24.17 -1.26
CA ASN A 20 12.13 24.20 -2.11
C ASN A 20 11.91 22.76 -2.59
N ALA A 21 10.98 22.05 -1.98
CA ALA A 21 10.33 20.93 -2.63
C ALA A 21 9.65 21.55 -3.88
N GLU A 22 10.10 21.22 -5.07
CA GLU A 22 9.38 21.55 -6.28
C GLU A 22 7.98 20.91 -6.15
N GLU A 23 6.96 21.75 -5.97
CA GLU A 23 5.58 21.33 -6.10
C GLU A 23 5.42 20.72 -7.50
N VAL A 24 5.02 19.46 -7.58
CA VAL A 24 4.68 18.81 -8.85
C VAL A 24 3.46 19.54 -9.41
N ARG A 25 3.69 20.53 -10.29
CA ARG A 25 2.60 21.25 -10.95
C ARG A 25 2.05 20.40 -12.07
N VAL A 26 0.81 19.94 -11.89
CA VAL A 26 0.06 19.22 -12.93
C VAL A 26 -0.51 20.24 -13.90
N GLU A 27 -0.06 20.22 -15.15
CA GLU A 27 -0.68 21.01 -16.22
C GLU A 27 -1.90 20.25 -16.78
N THR A 28 -2.98 20.17 -16.00
CA THR A 28 -4.24 19.61 -16.44
C THR A 28 -5.08 20.70 -17.12
N PRO A 29 -5.59 20.50 -18.35
CA PRO A 29 -6.54 21.42 -18.96
C PRO A 29 -7.74 21.68 -18.03
N ALA A 30 -8.11 22.94 -17.86
CA ALA A 30 -9.11 23.37 -16.86
C ALA A 30 -10.44 22.60 -16.97
N ASN A 31 -10.91 22.29 -18.17
CA ASN A 31 -12.13 21.53 -18.40
C ASN A 31 -12.02 20.07 -17.95
N ILE A 32 -10.85 19.46 -18.06
CA ILE A 32 -10.60 18.08 -17.58
C ILE A 32 -10.53 18.07 -16.07
N GLN A 33 -9.79 19.01 -15.48
CA GLN A 33 -9.71 19.14 -14.02
C GLN A 33 -11.09 19.35 -13.41
N GLU A 34 -11.89 20.30 -13.92
CA GLU A 34 -13.23 20.58 -13.45
C GLU A 34 -14.13 19.33 -13.54
N THR A 35 -14.09 18.60 -14.66
CA THR A 35 -14.84 17.35 -14.83
C THR A 35 -14.48 16.31 -13.77
N ILE A 36 -13.19 16.14 -13.47
CA ILE A 36 -12.75 15.16 -12.45
C ILE A 36 -13.17 15.64 -11.06
N ASP A 37 -12.94 16.92 -10.75
CA ASP A 37 -13.31 17.52 -9.47
C ASP A 37 -14.82 17.41 -9.21
N ASP A 38 -15.67 17.57 -10.24
CA ASP A 38 -17.11 17.40 -10.11
C ASP A 38 -17.50 15.95 -9.80
N VAL A 39 -16.91 14.97 -10.47
CA VAL A 39 -17.17 13.55 -10.17
C VAL A 39 -16.72 13.20 -8.75
N LEU A 40 -15.57 13.71 -8.31
CA LEU A 40 -15.12 13.51 -6.92
C LEU A 40 -16.03 14.19 -5.92
N ARG A 41 -16.54 15.39 -6.23
CA ARG A 41 -17.47 16.15 -5.41
C ARG A 41 -18.83 15.46 -5.30
N ASP A 42 -19.32 14.88 -6.41
CA ASP A 42 -20.54 14.09 -6.41
C ASP A 42 -20.43 12.87 -5.51
N PHE A 43 -19.30 12.15 -5.58
CA PHE A 43 -19.00 11.03 -4.68
C PHE A 43 -18.94 11.49 -3.22
N TYR A 44 -18.19 12.56 -2.95
CA TYR A 44 -18.06 13.18 -1.62
C TYR A 44 -19.44 13.52 -1.03
N ASN A 45 -20.29 14.20 -1.81
CA ASN A 45 -21.63 14.59 -1.41
C ASN A 45 -22.58 13.40 -1.22
N LYS A 46 -22.54 12.42 -2.16
CA LYS A 46 -23.36 11.19 -2.09
C LYS A 46 -23.20 10.47 -0.77
N TYR A 47 -21.99 10.37 -0.27
CA TYR A 47 -21.67 9.67 0.97
C TYR A 47 -21.54 10.59 2.18
N SER A 48 -21.75 11.90 2.00
CA SER A 48 -21.58 12.91 3.06
C SER A 48 -20.28 12.67 3.83
N LEU A 49 -19.16 12.54 3.09
CA LEU A 49 -17.87 12.16 3.69
C LEU A 49 -17.49 13.16 4.79
N PRO A 50 -17.23 12.68 6.03
CA PRO A 50 -16.85 13.56 7.14
C PRO A 50 -15.38 14.02 7.07
N GLY A 51 -14.59 13.47 6.15
CA GLY A 51 -13.20 13.82 5.87
C GLY A 51 -13.03 14.27 4.43
N GLY A 52 -12.19 13.56 3.66
CA GLY A 52 -11.96 13.88 2.27
C GLY A 52 -11.57 12.69 1.41
N ILE A 53 -11.52 12.93 0.12
CA ILE A 53 -11.08 12.03 -0.92
C ILE A 53 -9.96 12.69 -1.71
N SER A 54 -8.87 11.98 -1.94
CA SER A 54 -7.72 12.41 -2.74
C SER A 54 -7.46 11.40 -3.85
N MET A 55 -7.12 11.89 -5.05
CA MET A 55 -6.91 11.07 -6.23
C MET A 55 -5.74 11.57 -7.08
N ALA A 56 -5.00 10.63 -7.66
CA ALA A 56 -4.03 10.90 -8.73
C ALA A 56 -4.26 9.94 -9.89
N ILE A 57 -4.09 10.43 -11.12
CA ILE A 57 -4.27 9.67 -12.35
C ILE A 57 -3.05 9.88 -13.26
N SER A 58 -2.52 8.80 -13.82
CA SER A 58 -1.60 8.89 -14.96
C SER A 58 -2.25 8.30 -16.22
N TYR A 59 -1.87 8.87 -17.35
CA TYR A 59 -2.17 8.34 -18.66
C TYR A 59 -0.88 8.23 -19.49
N ARG A 60 -0.61 7.03 -19.99
CA ARG A 60 0.67 6.74 -20.69
C ARG A 60 1.86 7.11 -19.80
N GLU A 61 1.79 6.75 -18.52
CA GLU A 61 2.83 6.95 -17.49
C GLU A 61 3.15 8.41 -17.14
N LYS A 62 2.33 9.37 -17.62
CA LYS A 62 2.45 10.78 -17.27
C LYS A 62 1.30 11.21 -16.37
N LEU A 63 1.59 12.02 -15.36
CA LEU A 63 0.60 12.55 -14.45
C LEU A 63 -0.36 13.49 -15.18
N VAL A 64 -1.64 13.16 -15.21
CA VAL A 64 -2.68 13.94 -15.88
C VAL A 64 -3.65 14.60 -14.91
N TYR A 65 -3.67 14.14 -13.64
CA TYR A 65 -4.48 14.72 -12.58
C TYR A 65 -3.91 14.37 -11.21
N ALA A 66 -3.92 15.35 -10.30
CA ALA A 66 -3.78 15.16 -8.87
C ALA A 66 -4.64 16.20 -8.16
N GLY A 67 -5.59 15.75 -7.34
CA GLY A 67 -6.53 16.63 -6.66
C GLY A 67 -7.16 15.98 -5.44
N ALA A 68 -7.88 16.79 -4.66
CA ALA A 68 -8.58 16.34 -3.47
C ALA A 68 -9.82 17.18 -3.19
N ILE A 69 -10.82 16.57 -2.55
CA ILE A 69 -12.06 17.21 -2.11
C ILE A 69 -12.25 16.92 -0.62
N GLY A 70 -12.67 17.91 0.15
CA GLY A 70 -12.97 17.79 1.58
C GLY A 70 -11.80 18.17 2.47
N TYR A 71 -11.62 17.48 3.60
CA TYR A 71 -10.76 17.92 4.69
C TYR A 71 -9.81 16.82 5.17
N ALA A 72 -8.61 17.25 5.59
CA ALA A 72 -7.61 16.37 6.19
C ALA A 72 -7.91 16.07 7.67
N ASP A 73 -8.68 16.93 8.34
CA ASP A 73 -9.02 16.83 9.74
C ASP A 73 -10.55 16.73 9.97
N LYS A 74 -10.96 16.18 11.11
CA LYS A 74 -12.38 16.01 11.47
C LYS A 74 -13.09 17.32 11.80
N ASP A 75 -12.34 18.36 12.16
CA ASP A 75 -12.88 19.68 12.53
C ASP A 75 -13.12 20.56 11.29
N HIS A 76 -12.80 20.08 10.10
CA HIS A 76 -12.94 20.77 8.81
C HIS A 76 -12.16 22.10 8.75
N LYS A 77 -10.96 22.13 9.34
CA LYS A 77 -10.10 23.33 9.37
C LYS A 77 -8.99 23.28 8.33
N ILE A 78 -8.55 22.07 7.96
CA ILE A 78 -7.44 21.84 7.05
C ILE A 78 -7.99 21.24 5.75
N PRO A 79 -8.05 22.02 4.65
CA PRO A 79 -8.41 21.45 3.34
C PRO A 79 -7.51 20.28 2.98
N LEU A 80 -8.10 19.21 2.48
CA LEU A 80 -7.32 18.08 1.98
C LEU A 80 -6.62 18.46 0.66
N THR A 81 -5.37 18.06 0.53
CA THR A 81 -4.60 18.20 -0.71
C THR A 81 -4.01 16.84 -1.14
N PRO A 82 -3.58 16.68 -2.41
CA PRO A 82 -2.99 15.42 -2.87
C PRO A 82 -1.61 15.11 -2.25
N GLU A 83 -0.99 16.05 -1.55
CA GLU A 83 0.27 15.86 -0.81
C GLU A 83 0.06 15.25 0.58
N HIS A 84 -1.14 15.36 1.15
CA HIS A 84 -1.45 14.73 2.43
C HIS A 84 -1.36 13.20 2.31
N ARG A 85 -0.62 12.60 3.25
CA ARG A 85 -0.47 11.14 3.34
C ARG A 85 -1.59 10.52 4.15
N MET A 86 -1.91 9.28 3.79
CA MET A 86 -2.91 8.45 4.47
C MET A 86 -2.40 7.03 4.65
N ARG A 87 -2.91 6.31 5.65
CA ARG A 87 -2.76 4.85 5.72
C ARG A 87 -3.33 4.24 4.46
N ILE A 88 -2.55 3.40 3.80
CA ILE A 88 -2.98 2.79 2.55
C ILE A 88 -3.55 1.39 2.71
N ALA A 89 -3.56 0.90 3.95
CA ALA A 89 -4.11 -0.41 4.28
C ALA A 89 -3.54 -1.51 3.36
N SER A 90 -4.39 -2.36 2.79
CA SER A 90 -3.96 -3.52 1.99
C SER A 90 -3.28 -3.18 0.66
N LEU A 91 -3.19 -1.91 0.24
CA LEU A 91 -2.28 -1.51 -0.84
C LEU A 91 -0.80 -1.75 -0.47
N SER A 92 -0.51 -2.01 0.80
CA SER A 92 0.81 -2.48 1.27
C SER A 92 1.19 -3.85 0.70
N LYS A 93 0.22 -4.70 0.33
CA LYS A 93 0.51 -6.05 -0.20
C LYS A 93 1.16 -6.04 -1.58
N PRO A 94 0.70 -5.25 -2.56
CA PRO A 94 1.46 -4.99 -3.78
C PRO A 94 2.91 -4.58 -3.54
N ILE A 95 3.16 -3.67 -2.59
CA ILE A 95 4.52 -3.22 -2.25
C ILE A 95 5.37 -4.38 -1.75
N THR A 96 4.83 -5.20 -0.84
CA THR A 96 5.50 -6.41 -0.35
C THR A 96 5.75 -7.42 -1.47
N SER A 97 4.79 -7.59 -2.37
CA SER A 97 4.96 -8.46 -3.54
C SER A 97 6.09 -7.99 -4.45
N ILE A 98 6.15 -6.70 -4.78
CA ILE A 98 7.24 -6.10 -5.56
C ILE A 98 8.59 -6.36 -4.87
N ALA A 99 8.67 -6.19 -3.54
CA ALA A 99 9.89 -6.44 -2.78
C ALA A 99 10.33 -7.91 -2.80
N VAL A 100 9.38 -8.86 -2.69
CA VAL A 100 9.65 -10.29 -2.84
C VAL A 100 10.14 -10.61 -4.25
N MET A 101 9.46 -10.08 -5.28
CA MET A 101 9.83 -10.31 -6.68
C MET A 101 11.19 -9.72 -7.01
N LYS A 102 11.59 -8.60 -6.37
CA LYS A 102 12.95 -8.06 -6.48
C LYS A 102 14.02 -9.00 -5.93
N LEU A 103 13.77 -9.62 -4.78
CA LEU A 103 14.66 -10.67 -4.24
C LEU A 103 14.72 -11.91 -5.14
N VAL A 104 13.62 -12.22 -5.84
CA VAL A 104 13.60 -13.33 -6.82
C VAL A 104 14.48 -13.01 -8.03
N GLU A 105 14.41 -11.79 -8.59
CA GLU A 105 15.29 -11.33 -9.67
C GLU A 105 16.76 -11.37 -9.26
N GLU A 106 17.06 -10.97 -8.03
CA GLU A 106 18.40 -11.00 -7.45
C GLU A 106 18.88 -12.43 -7.12
N LYS A 107 18.07 -13.47 -7.38
CA LYS A 107 18.34 -14.89 -7.08
C LYS A 107 18.64 -15.15 -5.60
N LYS A 108 18.16 -14.29 -4.71
CA LYS A 108 18.24 -14.44 -3.25
C LYS A 108 17.08 -15.26 -2.68
N LEU A 109 16.03 -15.42 -3.47
CA LEU A 109 14.78 -16.08 -3.10
C LEU A 109 14.19 -16.78 -4.33
N HIS A 110 13.51 -17.92 -4.12
CA HIS A 110 12.69 -18.55 -5.14
C HIS A 110 11.24 -18.65 -4.68
N LEU A 111 10.29 -18.54 -5.59
CA LEU A 111 8.85 -18.61 -5.28
C LEU A 111 8.44 -19.95 -4.66
N HIS A 112 9.21 -21.02 -4.92
CA HIS A 112 8.96 -22.35 -4.38
C HIS A 112 9.80 -22.68 -3.13
N ASP A 113 10.58 -21.74 -2.61
CA ASP A 113 11.28 -21.92 -1.35
C ASP A 113 10.26 -22.17 -0.23
N GLU A 114 10.49 -23.21 0.57
CA GLU A 114 9.73 -23.52 1.77
C GLU A 114 10.04 -22.49 2.86
N VAL A 115 8.99 -22.01 3.54
CA VAL A 115 9.13 -20.91 4.50
C VAL A 115 9.40 -21.44 5.91
N PHE A 116 8.68 -22.49 6.33
CA PHE A 116 8.72 -23.06 7.67
C PHE A 116 9.46 -24.41 7.71
N GLY A 117 9.75 -24.90 8.94
CA GLY A 117 10.47 -26.13 9.17
C GLY A 117 11.99 -25.96 9.16
N ASP A 118 12.72 -27.00 9.52
CA ASP A 118 14.17 -26.98 9.72
C ASP A 118 14.96 -26.67 8.44
N THR A 119 14.41 -27.04 7.29
CA THR A 119 15.00 -26.78 5.96
C THR A 119 14.40 -25.54 5.28
N GLY A 120 13.40 -24.91 5.90
CA GLY A 120 12.75 -23.72 5.37
C GLY A 120 13.57 -22.43 5.59
N ILE A 121 13.10 -21.34 5.00
CA ILE A 121 13.77 -20.02 5.07
C ILE A 121 14.08 -19.60 6.52
N PHE A 122 13.22 -19.98 7.48
CA PHE A 122 13.38 -19.59 8.88
C PHE A 122 14.19 -20.55 9.74
N ASP A 123 14.81 -21.61 9.17
CA ASP A 123 15.67 -22.55 9.88
C ASP A 123 15.03 -23.10 11.17
N GLY A 124 13.76 -23.50 11.10
CA GLY A 124 12.99 -24.04 12.25
C GLY A 124 12.54 -23.02 13.29
N LYS A 125 12.88 -21.73 13.15
CA LYS A 125 12.66 -20.67 14.14
C LYS A 125 11.21 -20.58 14.64
N TYR A 126 10.21 -20.81 13.77
CA TYR A 126 8.78 -20.67 14.07
C TYR A 126 8.04 -22.00 14.16
N GLY A 127 8.73 -23.13 14.03
CA GLY A 127 8.13 -24.45 13.92
C GLY A 127 7.65 -24.75 12.50
N ILE A 128 6.75 -25.73 12.38
CA ILE A 128 6.20 -26.18 11.11
C ILE A 128 4.65 -26.19 11.23
N PRO A 129 3.92 -25.65 10.24
CA PRO A 129 2.46 -25.70 10.24
C PRO A 129 1.93 -27.13 10.07
N GLU A 130 0.73 -27.39 10.59
CA GLU A 130 0.07 -28.69 10.52
C GLU A 130 -1.28 -28.57 9.81
N TYR A 131 -1.62 -29.60 9.04
CA TYR A 131 -2.93 -29.85 8.45
C TYR A 131 -3.31 -31.31 8.69
N GLU A 132 -4.49 -31.56 9.27
CA GLU A 132 -4.96 -32.93 9.62
C GLU A 132 -3.95 -33.73 10.47
N ASN A 133 -3.22 -33.06 11.36
CA ASN A 133 -2.15 -33.57 12.23
C ASN A 133 -0.85 -33.98 11.50
N ASP A 134 -0.73 -33.68 10.21
CA ASP A 134 0.50 -33.85 9.46
C ASP A 134 1.24 -32.51 9.28
N SER A 135 2.54 -32.54 9.42
CA SER A 135 3.40 -31.38 9.12
C SER A 135 3.39 -31.09 7.63
N VAL A 136 3.12 -29.84 7.25
CA VAL A 136 3.00 -29.43 5.86
C VAL A 136 3.95 -28.31 5.49
N LYS A 137 4.30 -28.28 4.21
CA LYS A 137 5.21 -27.28 3.65
C LYS A 137 4.41 -26.16 3.01
N ILE A 138 4.79 -24.92 3.34
CA ILE A 138 4.22 -23.70 2.75
C ILE A 138 5.33 -22.95 2.01
N THR A 139 5.07 -22.58 0.76
CA THR A 139 6.03 -21.85 -0.08
C THR A 139 5.76 -20.35 -0.08
N VAL A 140 6.77 -19.57 -0.47
CA VAL A 140 6.66 -18.12 -0.69
C VAL A 140 5.51 -17.79 -1.66
N LYS A 141 5.39 -18.55 -2.76
CA LYS A 141 4.31 -18.38 -3.74
C LYS A 141 2.93 -18.53 -3.10
N GLN A 142 2.73 -19.56 -2.28
CA GLN A 142 1.46 -19.82 -1.62
C GLN A 142 1.07 -18.71 -0.63
N LEU A 143 2.05 -18.07 0.03
CA LEU A 143 1.79 -16.89 0.85
C LEU A 143 1.37 -15.68 0.01
N LEU A 144 2.06 -15.41 -1.11
CA LEU A 144 1.76 -14.31 -2.02
C LEU A 144 0.37 -14.41 -2.64
N GLU A 145 -0.06 -15.60 -3.04
CA GLU A 145 -1.34 -15.84 -3.71
C GLU A 145 -2.48 -16.25 -2.76
N HIS A 146 -2.24 -16.16 -1.42
CA HIS A 146 -3.23 -16.51 -0.40
C HIS A 146 -3.73 -17.95 -0.44
N THR A 147 -2.84 -18.90 -0.70
CA THR A 147 -3.17 -20.33 -0.76
C THR A 147 -2.37 -21.16 0.28
N ALA A 148 -1.95 -20.52 1.36
CA ALA A 148 -1.22 -21.20 2.45
C ALA A 148 -2.02 -22.31 3.16
N GLY A 149 -3.35 -22.34 2.96
CA GLY A 149 -4.23 -23.36 3.52
C GLY A 149 -4.95 -22.96 4.80
N GLY A 150 -4.65 -21.81 5.36
CA GLY A 150 -5.27 -21.28 6.56
C GLY A 150 -4.88 -19.83 6.82
N TRP A 151 -5.19 -19.37 8.05
CA TRP A 151 -4.91 -18.03 8.53
C TRP A 151 -5.66 -16.93 7.76
N GLY A 152 -6.77 -17.29 7.11
CA GLY A 152 -7.60 -16.40 6.33
C GLY A 152 -8.35 -15.38 7.19
N ASN A 153 -8.66 -14.24 6.58
CA ASN A 153 -9.38 -13.17 7.26
C ASN A 153 -10.87 -13.49 7.49
N SER A 154 -11.41 -14.46 6.75
CA SER A 154 -12.85 -14.73 6.69
C SER A 154 -13.48 -15.22 7.99
N ARG A 155 -12.70 -15.85 8.87
CA ARG A 155 -13.18 -16.40 10.13
C ARG A 155 -12.52 -15.77 11.35
N ARG A 156 -11.21 -15.83 11.46
CA ARG A 156 -10.45 -15.37 12.61
C ARG A 156 -9.07 -14.91 12.17
N ASP A 157 -8.99 -13.67 11.66
CA ASP A 157 -7.72 -13.08 11.27
C ASP A 157 -6.74 -13.06 12.46
N PRO A 158 -5.62 -13.81 12.41
CA PRO A 158 -4.65 -13.81 13.49
C PRO A 158 -4.11 -12.43 13.82
N MET A 159 -3.96 -11.55 12.81
CA MET A 159 -3.43 -10.19 13.00
C MET A 159 -4.30 -9.32 13.94
N PHE A 160 -5.59 -9.63 14.06
CA PHE A 160 -6.53 -8.89 14.91
C PHE A 160 -7.04 -9.70 16.11
N SER A 161 -6.87 -11.02 16.12
CA SER A 161 -7.37 -11.89 17.17
C SER A 161 -6.33 -12.30 18.20
N VAL A 162 -5.07 -12.43 17.84
CA VAL A 162 -3.95 -12.67 18.77
C VAL A 162 -3.54 -11.37 19.44
N ARG A 163 -3.53 -11.36 20.76
CA ARG A 163 -3.24 -10.16 21.56
C ARG A 163 -2.08 -10.41 22.52
N ASN A 164 -1.42 -9.34 22.94
CA ASN A 164 -0.36 -9.33 23.96
C ASN A 164 0.92 -10.11 23.61
N VAL A 165 1.08 -10.49 22.34
CA VAL A 165 2.32 -11.08 21.81
C VAL A 165 2.74 -10.32 20.54
N THR A 166 4.03 -10.19 20.30
CA THR A 166 4.58 -9.41 19.19
C THR A 166 5.79 -10.10 18.57
N GLY A 167 6.19 -9.65 17.38
CA GLY A 167 7.41 -10.12 16.72
C GLY A 167 7.41 -11.64 16.50
N ASP A 168 8.52 -12.28 16.85
CA ASP A 168 8.73 -13.71 16.62
C ASP A 168 7.77 -14.60 17.41
N GLU A 169 7.40 -14.18 18.61
CA GLU A 169 6.45 -14.93 19.45
C GLU A 169 5.05 -14.94 18.85
N PHE A 170 4.65 -13.83 18.23
CA PHE A 170 3.38 -13.75 17.51
C PHE A 170 3.31 -14.80 16.38
N ILE A 171 4.36 -14.90 15.56
CA ILE A 171 4.40 -15.87 14.46
C ILE A 171 4.39 -17.31 15.00
N ARG A 172 5.20 -17.63 16.04
CA ARG A 172 5.20 -18.94 16.66
C ARG A 172 3.82 -19.32 17.21
N THR A 173 3.16 -18.37 17.88
CA THR A 173 1.82 -18.58 18.43
C THR A 173 0.84 -18.90 17.32
N VAL A 174 0.84 -18.15 16.21
CA VAL A 174 -0.08 -18.42 15.10
C VAL A 174 0.22 -19.78 14.45
N VAL A 175 1.47 -20.07 14.15
CA VAL A 175 1.86 -21.35 13.52
C VAL A 175 1.44 -22.55 14.39
N LYS A 176 1.56 -22.43 15.72
CA LYS A 176 1.26 -23.49 16.67
C LYS A 176 -0.24 -23.62 16.99
N GLU A 177 -0.93 -22.49 17.16
CA GLU A 177 -2.29 -22.48 17.76
C GLU A 177 -3.41 -22.25 16.74
N TYR A 178 -3.05 -21.95 15.48
CA TYR A 178 -4.00 -21.75 14.38
C TYR A 178 -3.72 -22.78 13.29
N PRO A 179 -4.22 -24.00 13.42
CA PRO A 179 -4.00 -25.06 12.44
C PRO A 179 -4.56 -24.63 11.08
N LEU A 180 -3.99 -25.17 10.03
CA LEU A 180 -4.48 -24.97 8.68
C LEU A 180 -5.81 -25.67 8.48
N GLU A 181 -6.72 -25.05 7.75
CA GLU A 181 -8.06 -25.59 7.46
C GLU A 181 -8.11 -26.37 6.14
N ASN A 182 -7.11 -26.14 5.28
CA ASN A 182 -6.99 -26.77 3.97
C ASN A 182 -5.52 -27.14 3.71
N SER A 183 -5.28 -28.13 2.87
CA SER A 183 -3.93 -28.41 2.40
C SER A 183 -3.36 -27.20 1.64
N PRO A 184 -2.10 -26.79 1.89
CA PRO A 184 -1.47 -25.70 1.17
C PRO A 184 -1.53 -25.87 -0.35
N GLY A 185 -1.80 -24.77 -1.06
CA GLY A 185 -1.92 -24.75 -2.51
C GLY A 185 -3.26 -25.21 -3.07
N THR A 186 -4.25 -25.56 -2.24
CA THR A 186 -5.54 -26.12 -2.72
C THR A 186 -6.69 -25.12 -2.76
N LYS A 187 -6.65 -24.09 -1.91
CA LYS A 187 -7.74 -23.12 -1.77
C LYS A 187 -7.24 -21.72 -1.52
N TYR A 188 -7.86 -20.75 -2.18
CA TYR A 188 -7.66 -19.34 -1.91
C TYR A 188 -8.38 -18.92 -0.62
N ASP A 189 -7.65 -18.29 0.30
CA ASP A 189 -8.20 -17.65 1.50
C ASP A 189 -7.34 -16.44 1.87
N TYR A 190 -7.85 -15.23 1.63
CA TYR A 190 -7.13 -13.98 1.81
C TYR A 190 -6.58 -13.83 3.22
N SER A 191 -5.26 -13.71 3.38
CA SER A 191 -4.56 -13.75 4.66
C SER A 191 -3.65 -12.54 4.87
N ASN A 192 -3.93 -11.72 5.89
CA ASN A 192 -3.02 -10.69 6.37
C ASN A 192 -1.77 -11.31 7.01
N PHE A 193 -1.94 -12.39 7.78
CA PHE A 193 -0.83 -13.08 8.43
C PHE A 193 0.18 -13.61 7.40
N GLY A 194 -0.27 -14.15 6.28
CA GLY A 194 0.62 -14.59 5.21
C GLY A 194 1.57 -13.47 4.74
N TYR A 195 1.09 -12.25 4.62
CA TYR A 195 1.91 -11.10 4.25
C TYR A 195 2.80 -10.59 5.41
N CYS A 196 2.35 -10.69 6.65
CA CYS A 196 3.23 -10.48 7.81
C CYS A 196 4.44 -11.42 7.77
N VAL A 197 4.22 -12.70 7.44
CA VAL A 197 5.30 -13.70 7.25
C VAL A 197 6.21 -13.32 6.07
N LEU A 198 5.66 -12.86 4.93
CA LEU A 198 6.47 -12.39 3.80
C LEU A 198 7.37 -11.21 4.17
N GLY A 199 6.92 -10.30 5.03
CA GLY A 199 7.79 -9.25 5.57
C GLY A 199 9.01 -9.85 6.27
N ARG A 200 8.85 -10.86 7.09
CA ARG A 200 9.96 -11.58 7.78
C ARG A 200 10.84 -12.38 6.81
N VAL A 201 10.26 -12.92 5.72
CA VAL A 201 11.04 -13.53 4.62
C VAL A 201 11.95 -12.49 3.98
N ILE A 202 11.45 -11.29 3.69
CA ILE A 202 12.26 -10.20 3.14
C ILE A 202 13.41 -9.86 4.09
N GLU A 203 13.15 -9.70 5.39
CA GLU A 203 14.20 -9.43 6.38
C GLU A 203 15.25 -10.54 6.44
N LYS A 204 14.82 -11.79 6.49
CA LYS A 204 15.74 -12.94 6.54
C LYS A 204 16.65 -13.03 5.31
N LYS A 205 16.11 -12.75 4.13
CA LYS A 205 16.83 -12.89 2.85
C LYS A 205 17.67 -11.66 2.51
N SER A 206 17.28 -10.47 2.97
CA SER A 206 18.00 -9.22 2.70
C SER A 206 19.02 -8.87 3.80
N GLY A 207 18.79 -9.30 5.03
CA GLY A 207 19.54 -8.86 6.21
C GLY A 207 19.20 -7.44 6.67
N MET A 208 18.15 -6.82 6.12
CA MET A 208 17.66 -5.48 6.44
C MET A 208 16.30 -5.56 7.13
N SER A 209 15.86 -4.50 7.84
CA SER A 209 14.46 -4.41 8.23
C SER A 209 13.56 -4.37 6.99
N TYR A 210 12.30 -4.82 7.12
CA TYR A 210 11.34 -4.80 6.02
C TYR A 210 11.18 -3.37 5.44
N GLU A 211 11.01 -2.38 6.30
CA GLU A 211 10.85 -0.98 5.88
C GLU A 211 12.09 -0.45 5.16
N ASP A 212 13.29 -0.68 5.71
CA ASP A 212 14.53 -0.21 5.11
C ASP A 212 14.80 -0.89 3.75
N TYR A 213 14.50 -2.18 3.62
CA TYR A 213 14.62 -2.87 2.34
C TYR A 213 13.71 -2.25 1.29
N VAL A 214 12.43 -2.06 1.61
CA VAL A 214 11.45 -1.47 0.69
C VAL A 214 11.84 -0.04 0.33
N LYS A 215 12.20 0.79 1.31
CA LYS A 215 12.67 2.17 1.05
C LYS A 215 13.87 2.21 0.12
N THR A 216 14.86 1.35 0.36
CA THR A 216 16.13 1.38 -0.38
C THR A 216 16.00 0.80 -1.79
N HIS A 217 15.32 -0.34 -1.92
CA HIS A 217 15.34 -1.13 -3.16
C HIS A 217 14.11 -0.93 -4.05
N ILE A 218 13.01 -0.40 -3.48
CA ILE A 218 11.76 -0.21 -4.21
C ILE A 218 11.40 1.28 -4.33
N LEU A 219 11.30 2.00 -3.20
CA LEU A 219 10.78 3.38 -3.21
C LEU A 219 11.80 4.39 -3.75
N LYS A 220 13.04 4.32 -3.29
CA LYS A 220 14.11 5.24 -3.74
C LYS A 220 14.37 5.18 -5.25
N PRO A 221 14.44 4.01 -5.91
CA PRO A 221 14.51 3.94 -7.37
C PRO A 221 13.33 4.55 -8.10
N CYS A 222 12.17 4.68 -7.44
CA CYS A 222 10.97 5.33 -7.96
C CYS A 222 10.91 6.84 -7.65
N GLY A 223 11.95 7.42 -7.01
CA GLY A 223 11.94 8.82 -6.58
C GLY A 223 10.94 9.10 -5.45
N ILE A 224 10.72 8.14 -4.54
CA ILE A 224 9.77 8.23 -3.43
C ILE A 224 10.54 8.19 -2.11
N ASP A 225 10.48 9.30 -1.37
CA ASP A 225 11.19 9.44 -0.08
C ASP A 225 10.23 9.58 1.12
N GLY A 226 8.96 9.94 0.89
CA GLY A 226 8.02 10.29 1.96
C GLY A 226 7.22 9.11 2.51
N MET A 227 7.12 8.00 1.80
CA MET A 227 6.40 6.82 2.28
C MET A 227 7.09 6.18 3.49
N ARG A 228 6.29 5.73 4.46
CA ARG A 228 6.77 5.14 5.71
C ARG A 228 5.77 4.15 6.29
N ILE A 229 6.22 3.32 7.22
CA ILE A 229 5.30 2.59 8.10
C ILE A 229 4.70 3.55 9.11
N GLY A 230 3.38 3.58 9.22
CA GLY A 230 2.65 4.50 10.09
C GLY A 230 2.88 4.23 11.58
N GLY A 231 2.78 5.29 12.38
CA GLY A 231 2.83 5.25 13.83
C GLY A 231 1.47 4.99 14.49
N LYS A 232 1.43 5.10 15.81
CA LYS A 232 0.19 5.07 16.60
C LYS A 232 -0.62 6.35 16.48
N THR A 233 0.04 7.45 16.13
CA THR A 233 -0.54 8.79 15.92
C THR A 233 -0.17 9.27 14.54
N SER A 234 -0.99 10.14 13.95
CA SER A 234 -0.67 10.77 12.67
C SER A 234 0.51 11.74 12.80
N GLU A 235 1.37 11.76 11.80
CA GLU A 235 2.43 12.75 11.64
C GLU A 235 1.85 14.07 11.05
N PRO A 236 2.57 15.19 11.08
CA PRO A 236 2.06 16.49 10.62
C PRO A 236 1.61 16.54 9.16
N ASP A 237 2.17 15.67 8.30
CA ASP A 237 1.84 15.53 6.88
C ASP A 237 0.77 14.46 6.60
N GLU A 238 0.23 13.85 7.67
CA GLU A 238 -0.74 12.77 7.61
C GLU A 238 -2.13 13.28 8.04
N VAL A 239 -3.16 12.81 7.37
CA VAL A 239 -4.54 13.15 7.72
C VAL A 239 -4.95 12.60 9.08
N GLU A 240 -6.01 13.18 9.65
CA GLU A 240 -6.75 12.56 10.74
C GLU A 240 -7.70 11.49 10.18
N TYR A 241 -7.72 10.31 10.80
CA TYR A 241 -8.62 9.21 10.38
C TYR A 241 -9.94 9.31 11.11
N ILE A 242 -11.04 9.24 10.35
CA ILE A 242 -12.38 9.46 10.87
C ILE A 242 -13.14 8.14 10.90
N GLY A 243 -13.37 7.63 12.10
CA GLY A 243 -14.14 6.39 12.32
C GLY A 243 -15.63 6.64 12.37
N VAL A 244 -16.42 5.60 12.06
CA VAL A 244 -17.86 5.61 12.37
C VAL A 244 -18.08 5.52 13.88
N SER A 245 -19.31 5.86 14.34
CA SER A 245 -19.67 5.83 15.76
C SER A 245 -19.26 4.51 16.42
N GLY A 246 -18.50 4.61 17.52
CA GLY A 246 -17.99 3.48 18.28
C GLY A 246 -16.71 2.83 17.76
N GLN A 247 -16.17 3.25 16.61
CA GLN A 247 -14.87 2.80 16.12
C GLN A 247 -13.77 3.82 16.42
N ASN A 248 -12.66 3.34 16.97
CA ASN A 248 -11.45 4.13 17.09
C ASN A 248 -10.47 3.75 15.96
N PRO A 249 -10.22 4.63 14.96
CA PRO A 249 -9.28 4.36 13.88
C PRO A 249 -7.84 4.10 14.34
N TYR A 250 -7.49 4.58 15.54
CA TYR A 250 -6.17 4.44 16.14
C TYR A 250 -6.03 3.20 17.03
N SER A 251 -7.05 2.32 17.06
CA SER A 251 -7.00 1.03 17.79
C SER A 251 -6.12 -0.01 17.12
N VAL A 252 -5.80 0.15 15.85
CA VAL A 252 -4.88 -0.71 15.09
C VAL A 252 -3.47 -0.12 15.10
N SER A 253 -2.45 -0.98 15.14
CA SER A 253 -1.04 -0.55 15.12
C SER A 253 -0.44 -0.81 13.74
N PRO A 254 -0.18 0.22 12.92
CA PRO A 254 0.48 0.06 11.62
C PRO A 254 1.83 -0.65 11.70
N LEU A 255 2.59 -0.46 12.79
CA LEU A 255 3.87 -1.15 13.01
C LEU A 255 3.75 -2.68 13.03
N HIS A 256 2.65 -3.22 13.56
CA HIS A 256 2.41 -4.67 13.54
C HIS A 256 1.85 -5.15 12.19
N MET A 257 1.40 -4.21 11.38
CA MET A 257 0.78 -4.48 10.07
C MET A 257 1.77 -4.29 8.92
N ASP A 258 2.97 -3.85 9.19
CA ASP A 258 4.00 -3.35 8.25
C ASP A 258 3.82 -3.86 6.79
N ALA A 259 4.10 -5.15 6.55
CA ALA A 259 4.09 -5.76 5.23
C ALA A 259 2.71 -6.04 4.63
N HIS A 260 1.63 -5.99 5.41
CA HIS A 260 0.29 -6.30 4.89
C HIS A 260 -0.68 -5.11 4.88
N GLY A 261 -0.37 -4.02 5.61
CA GLY A 261 -1.33 -2.93 5.78
C GLY A 261 -0.79 -1.68 6.46
N GLY A 262 0.51 -1.59 6.75
CA GLY A 262 1.10 -0.56 7.62
C GLY A 262 1.65 0.68 6.93
N TRP A 263 1.77 0.69 5.61
CA TRP A 263 2.30 1.83 4.87
C TRP A 263 1.38 3.06 4.92
N VAL A 264 2.02 4.22 4.90
CA VAL A 264 1.42 5.56 4.78
C VAL A 264 2.01 6.22 3.54
N ALA A 265 1.16 6.74 2.66
CA ALA A 265 1.53 7.35 1.39
C ALA A 265 0.49 8.40 0.96
N ASN A 266 0.85 9.25 0.02
CA ASN A 266 -0.09 10.06 -0.73
C ASN A 266 -0.37 9.43 -2.12
N PRO A 267 -1.40 9.86 -2.85
CA PRO A 267 -1.75 9.25 -4.12
C PRO A 267 -0.69 9.44 -5.21
N ILE A 268 0.09 10.51 -5.17
CA ILE A 268 1.16 10.78 -6.15
C ILE A 268 2.33 9.80 -5.93
N GLU A 269 2.72 9.54 -4.68
CA GLU A 269 3.76 8.57 -4.34
C GLU A 269 3.40 7.15 -4.82
N LEU A 270 2.16 6.72 -4.57
CA LEU A 270 1.68 5.43 -5.05
C LEU A 270 1.59 5.37 -6.58
N LEU A 271 1.23 6.46 -7.22
CA LEU A 271 1.21 6.54 -8.68
C LEU A 271 2.62 6.43 -9.27
N LYS A 272 3.62 7.11 -8.66
CA LYS A 272 5.04 6.95 -9.02
C LYS A 272 5.50 5.49 -8.92
N LEU A 273 5.12 4.79 -7.85
CA LEU A 273 5.44 3.38 -7.71
C LEU A 273 4.76 2.55 -8.81
N LEU A 274 3.47 2.84 -9.08
CA LEU A 274 2.67 2.04 -10.02
C LEU A 274 3.21 2.12 -11.45
N VAL A 275 3.60 3.32 -11.92
CA VAL A 275 4.21 3.49 -13.26
C VAL A 275 5.60 2.86 -13.40
N ARG A 276 6.21 2.41 -12.30
CA ARG A 276 7.50 1.72 -12.29
C ARG A 276 7.37 0.20 -12.22
N VAL A 277 6.12 -0.30 -12.30
CA VAL A 277 5.81 -1.74 -12.31
C VAL A 277 4.60 -2.06 -13.20
N ASP A 278 4.16 -1.14 -14.07
CA ASP A 278 2.93 -1.26 -14.85
C ASP A 278 3.11 -2.03 -16.17
N GLY A 279 4.35 -2.35 -16.53
CA GLY A 279 4.69 -3.10 -17.73
C GLY A 279 4.49 -2.32 -19.03
N PHE A 280 4.40 -0.97 -18.97
CA PHE A 280 4.46 -0.10 -20.13
C PHE A 280 5.91 0.28 -20.43
N SER A 281 6.17 1.12 -21.43
CA SER A 281 7.52 1.28 -21.97
C SER A 281 8.05 2.71 -21.95
N ASN A 282 7.24 3.70 -21.55
CA ASN A 282 7.71 5.10 -21.55
C ASN A 282 8.60 5.40 -20.33
N VAL A 283 8.29 4.78 -19.19
CA VAL A 283 9.09 4.87 -17.96
C VAL A 283 9.66 3.47 -17.66
N PRO A 284 10.98 3.32 -17.46
CA PRO A 284 11.55 2.00 -17.16
C PRO A 284 11.00 1.41 -15.86
N ASP A 285 10.52 0.18 -15.90
CA ASP A 285 10.12 -0.58 -14.72
C ASP A 285 11.31 -0.89 -13.81
N ILE A 286 11.07 -1.07 -12.50
CA ILE A 286 12.08 -1.52 -11.52
C ILE A 286 12.20 -3.04 -11.46
N LEU A 287 11.28 -3.75 -12.11
CA LEU A 287 11.28 -5.20 -12.30
C LEU A 287 11.35 -5.52 -13.80
N GLU A 288 11.94 -6.67 -14.13
CA GLU A 288 11.95 -7.16 -15.50
C GLU A 288 10.53 -7.55 -15.99
N SER A 289 10.25 -7.40 -17.27
CA SER A 289 8.93 -7.67 -17.85
C SER A 289 8.42 -9.08 -17.55
N GLU A 290 9.29 -10.10 -17.53
CA GLU A 290 8.91 -11.48 -17.23
C GLU A 290 8.59 -11.67 -15.74
N THR A 291 9.22 -10.88 -14.86
CA THR A 291 8.92 -10.83 -13.44
C THR A 291 7.53 -10.18 -13.21
N ILE A 292 7.25 -9.07 -13.87
CA ILE A 292 5.92 -8.41 -13.81
C ILE A 292 4.84 -9.35 -14.30
N LYS A 293 5.06 -10.03 -15.41
CA LYS A 293 4.13 -11.02 -15.95
C LYS A 293 3.90 -12.18 -14.97
N THR A 294 4.95 -12.68 -14.34
CA THR A 294 4.82 -13.71 -13.30
C THR A 294 4.02 -13.19 -12.12
N MET A 295 4.32 -11.96 -11.63
CA MET A 295 3.66 -11.30 -10.51
C MET A 295 2.16 -11.08 -10.76
N THR A 296 1.75 -10.83 -12.00
CA THR A 296 0.37 -10.51 -12.38
C THR A 296 -0.38 -11.69 -13.06
N THR A 297 0.24 -12.86 -13.16
CA THR A 297 -0.42 -14.08 -13.64
C THR A 297 -1.34 -14.63 -12.54
N PRO A 298 -2.63 -14.84 -12.83
CA PRO A 298 -3.59 -15.36 -11.84
C PRO A 298 -3.18 -16.70 -11.27
N SER A 299 -3.49 -16.94 -9.99
CA SER A 299 -3.29 -18.24 -9.37
C SER A 299 -4.27 -19.29 -9.92
N ALA A 300 -3.88 -20.56 -9.85
CA ALA A 300 -4.76 -21.66 -10.26
C ALA A 300 -6.00 -21.79 -9.36
N GLN A 301 -5.93 -21.33 -8.11
CA GLN A 301 -7.01 -21.41 -7.11
C GLN A 301 -7.93 -20.20 -7.14
N ASN A 302 -7.50 -19.10 -7.77
CA ASN A 302 -8.31 -17.89 -7.92
C ASN A 302 -7.88 -17.12 -9.18
N ASN A 303 -8.67 -17.21 -10.24
CA ASN A 303 -8.39 -16.51 -11.50
C ASN A 303 -8.57 -14.97 -11.43
N GLY A 304 -8.97 -14.43 -10.27
CA GLY A 304 -9.09 -13.01 -9.97
C GLY A 304 -7.97 -12.48 -9.08
N TYR A 305 -6.97 -13.32 -8.67
CA TYR A 305 -5.88 -12.89 -7.82
C TYR A 305 -4.56 -13.54 -8.21
N ALA A 306 -3.49 -12.76 -8.21
CA ALA A 306 -2.12 -13.17 -8.54
C ALA A 306 -1.20 -13.04 -7.32
N LEU A 307 0.07 -12.69 -7.51
CA LEU A 307 1.00 -12.48 -6.41
C LEU A 307 0.86 -11.05 -5.87
N GLY A 308 -0.08 -10.85 -4.95
CA GLY A 308 -0.32 -9.55 -4.30
C GLY A 308 -1.20 -8.57 -5.08
N TRP A 309 -1.80 -8.99 -6.16
CA TRP A 309 -2.65 -8.18 -7.02
C TRP A 309 -3.95 -8.88 -7.36
N SER A 310 -5.06 -8.17 -7.27
CA SER A 310 -6.27 -8.55 -7.98
C SER A 310 -6.04 -8.37 -9.49
N VAL A 311 -6.55 -9.30 -10.29
CA VAL A 311 -6.33 -9.31 -11.74
C VAL A 311 -7.61 -9.69 -12.48
N ASN A 312 -7.73 -9.31 -13.75
CA ASN A 312 -8.83 -9.75 -14.60
C ASN A 312 -8.37 -10.14 -16.01
N ARG A 313 -9.29 -10.69 -16.81
CA ARG A 313 -9.02 -11.16 -18.17
C ARG A 313 -8.64 -10.04 -19.16
N SER A 314 -8.93 -8.79 -18.81
CA SER A 314 -8.55 -7.61 -19.61
C SER A 314 -7.14 -7.12 -19.30
N ASN A 315 -6.35 -7.90 -18.56
CA ASN A 315 -5.01 -7.54 -18.13
C ASN A 315 -4.98 -6.21 -17.34
N ASN A 316 -5.99 -5.96 -16.51
CA ASN A 316 -5.96 -4.95 -15.50
C ASN A 316 -5.55 -5.60 -14.19
N TRP A 317 -4.80 -4.88 -13.35
CA TRP A 317 -4.53 -5.30 -11.99
C TRP A 317 -4.66 -4.16 -11.01
N TRP A 318 -5.11 -4.47 -9.82
CA TRP A 318 -5.42 -3.50 -8.78
C TRP A 318 -5.31 -4.10 -7.39
N HIS A 319 -5.39 -3.26 -6.41
CA HIS A 319 -5.68 -3.67 -5.04
C HIS A 319 -6.53 -2.60 -4.36
N THR A 320 -7.38 -3.03 -3.42
CA THR A 320 -8.14 -2.15 -2.55
C THR A 320 -7.62 -2.25 -1.11
N GLY A 321 -7.87 -1.22 -0.32
CA GLY A 321 -7.46 -1.21 1.08
C GLY A 321 -8.57 -0.70 2.00
N SER A 322 -8.64 -1.27 3.20
CA SER A 322 -9.69 -0.93 4.15
C SER A 322 -9.21 -1.14 5.59
N LEU A 323 -9.30 -0.08 6.39
CA LEU A 323 -9.09 -0.06 7.83
C LEU A 323 -10.14 0.86 8.47
N PRO A 324 -10.34 0.83 9.81
CA PRO A 324 -11.11 1.87 10.46
C PRO A 324 -10.59 3.27 10.08
N GLY A 325 -11.48 4.12 9.53
CA GLY A 325 -11.12 5.45 9.04
C GLY A 325 -10.32 5.49 7.73
N THR A 326 -10.31 4.42 6.94
CA THR A 326 -9.52 4.37 5.70
C THR A 326 -10.20 3.51 4.64
N SER A 327 -10.33 4.05 3.43
CA SER A 327 -10.72 3.30 2.23
C SER A 327 -9.83 3.73 1.07
N THR A 328 -9.24 2.77 0.36
CA THR A 328 -8.22 3.06 -0.67
C THR A 328 -8.34 2.13 -1.87
N GLU A 329 -7.87 2.62 -3.01
CA GLU A 329 -7.73 1.85 -4.24
C GLU A 329 -6.49 2.30 -5.02
N MET A 330 -5.81 1.36 -5.62
CA MET A 330 -4.73 1.57 -6.56
C MET A 330 -4.90 0.59 -7.71
N ALA A 331 -4.91 1.09 -8.94
CA ALA A 331 -5.18 0.26 -10.10
C ALA A 331 -4.39 0.68 -11.35
N ARG A 332 -4.10 -0.33 -12.16
CA ARG A 332 -3.51 -0.22 -13.49
C ARG A 332 -4.42 -0.83 -14.54
N SER A 333 -4.76 -0.09 -15.56
CA SER A 333 -5.56 -0.55 -16.70
C SER A 333 -4.68 -0.83 -17.93
N SER A 334 -4.99 -1.90 -18.64
CA SER A 334 -4.34 -2.24 -19.93
C SER A 334 -4.48 -1.15 -20.99
N SER A 335 -5.38 -0.19 -20.81
CA SER A 335 -5.58 0.95 -21.70
C SER A 335 -4.63 2.13 -21.44
N GLY A 336 -3.60 1.96 -20.61
CA GLY A 336 -2.55 2.97 -20.35
C GLY A 336 -2.86 3.93 -19.23
N PHE A 337 -3.85 3.64 -18.38
CA PHE A 337 -4.16 4.42 -17.20
C PHE A 337 -3.69 3.73 -15.93
N ASN A 338 -3.16 4.54 -15.01
CA ASN A 338 -2.97 4.18 -13.62
C ASN A 338 -3.72 5.20 -12.75
N TRP A 339 -4.29 4.77 -11.64
CA TRP A 339 -4.93 5.67 -10.68
C TRP A 339 -4.81 5.20 -9.25
N VAL A 340 -4.87 6.15 -8.35
CA VAL A 340 -4.88 5.93 -6.91
C VAL A 340 -5.96 6.78 -6.29
N ILE A 341 -6.76 6.21 -5.39
CA ILE A 341 -7.82 6.88 -4.63
C ILE A 341 -7.59 6.60 -3.16
N LEU A 342 -7.54 7.66 -2.34
CA LEU A 342 -7.39 7.58 -0.90
C LEU A 342 -8.50 8.38 -0.21
N VAL A 343 -9.14 7.77 0.80
CA VAL A 343 -10.22 8.39 1.60
C VAL A 343 -9.90 8.19 3.07
N ASN A 344 -9.87 9.25 3.88
CA ASN A 344 -9.61 9.19 5.33
C ASN A 344 -10.86 8.83 6.15
N PHE A 345 -11.75 8.07 5.55
CA PHE A 345 -12.99 7.56 6.14
C PHE A 345 -13.32 6.18 5.59
N ARG A 346 -14.02 5.40 6.41
CA ARG A 346 -14.65 4.13 6.01
C ARG A 346 -16.03 4.05 6.60
N PRO A 347 -17.11 3.96 5.79
CA PRO A 347 -18.46 3.77 6.30
C PRO A 347 -18.62 2.40 6.98
N GLY A 348 -19.41 2.34 8.06
CA GLY A 348 -19.63 1.09 8.80
C GLY A 348 -20.60 0.13 8.08
N SER A 349 -21.60 0.67 7.37
CA SER A 349 -22.59 -0.10 6.62
C SER A 349 -23.03 0.68 5.41
N ALA A 350 -22.28 0.58 4.33
CA ALA A 350 -22.66 1.07 3.02
C ALA A 350 -22.04 0.11 1.99
N PRO A 351 -22.68 -1.03 1.70
CA PRO A 351 -22.12 -2.06 0.82
C PRO A 351 -21.84 -1.54 -0.59
N GLU A 352 -22.60 -0.54 -1.05
CA GLU A 352 -22.41 0.14 -2.33
C GLU A 352 -21.16 1.03 -2.37
N PHE A 353 -20.65 1.53 -1.23
CA PHE A 353 -19.53 2.46 -1.16
C PHE A 353 -18.29 1.94 -1.85
N SER A 354 -17.88 0.72 -1.53
CA SER A 354 -16.67 0.12 -2.13
C SER A 354 -16.85 -0.11 -3.64
N GLY A 355 -18.04 -0.50 -4.07
CA GLY A 355 -18.34 -0.67 -5.49
C GLY A 355 -18.41 0.65 -6.26
N ASP A 356 -18.84 1.73 -5.62
CA ASP A 356 -18.84 3.06 -6.23
C ASP A 356 -17.43 3.67 -6.26
N LEU A 357 -16.61 3.40 -5.23
CA LEU A 357 -15.21 3.80 -5.23
C LEU A 357 -14.45 3.15 -6.40
N ASP A 358 -14.63 1.84 -6.60
CA ASP A 358 -14.06 1.07 -7.72
C ASP A 358 -14.56 1.59 -9.10
N ARG A 359 -15.80 2.07 -9.17
CA ARG A 359 -16.37 2.65 -10.39
C ARG A 359 -15.97 4.10 -10.66
N LEU A 360 -15.41 4.80 -9.68
CA LEU A 360 -15.18 6.25 -9.74
C LEU A 360 -14.30 6.64 -10.93
N PHE A 361 -13.16 5.97 -11.10
CA PHE A 361 -12.28 6.22 -12.25
C PHE A 361 -12.98 5.94 -13.59
N TRP A 362 -13.78 4.88 -13.69
CA TRP A 362 -14.48 4.56 -14.92
C TRP A 362 -15.56 5.59 -15.29
N THR A 363 -16.20 6.20 -14.29
CA THR A 363 -17.11 7.33 -14.47
C THR A 363 -16.37 8.54 -15.03
N ILE A 364 -15.22 8.90 -14.43
CA ILE A 364 -14.34 9.96 -14.91
C ILE A 364 -13.91 9.70 -16.37
N ARG A 365 -13.41 8.48 -16.64
CA ARG A 365 -12.94 8.09 -17.96
C ARG A 365 -14.02 8.19 -19.03
N THR A 366 -15.26 7.92 -18.68
CA THR A 366 -16.41 8.01 -19.62
C THR A 366 -16.80 9.46 -19.87
N ALA A 367 -16.66 10.34 -18.88
CA ALA A 367 -16.98 11.76 -19.02
C ALA A 367 -15.94 12.53 -19.86
N ILE A 368 -14.69 12.05 -19.91
CA ILE A 368 -13.59 12.70 -20.65
C ILE A 368 -13.37 11.94 -21.95
N GLN A 369 -13.66 12.60 -23.09
CA GLN A 369 -13.52 12.01 -24.41
C GLN A 369 -12.05 11.97 -24.90
N GLU A 370 -11.30 13.03 -24.64
CA GLU A 370 -9.91 13.18 -25.07
C GLU A 370 -9.01 13.47 -23.87
N TRP A 371 -8.01 12.63 -23.65
CA TRP A 371 -7.02 12.79 -22.62
C TRP A 371 -5.76 13.44 -23.16
N HIS A 372 -5.28 14.47 -22.48
CA HIS A 372 -4.06 15.19 -22.84
C HIS A 372 -2.81 14.40 -22.40
N THR A 373 -1.65 14.80 -22.93
CA THR A 373 -0.35 14.36 -22.42
C THR A 373 -0.05 15.11 -21.14
N GLY A 374 0.14 14.37 -20.04
CA GLY A 374 0.41 14.95 -18.72
C GLY A 374 1.88 15.35 -18.51
N THR A 375 2.21 15.64 -17.25
CA THR A 375 3.55 15.98 -16.76
C THR A 375 4.30 14.70 -16.35
N GLU A 376 5.63 14.72 -16.40
CA GLU A 376 6.48 13.65 -15.86
C GLU A 376 6.24 13.46 -14.36
N LEU A 377 6.27 12.21 -13.89
CA LEU A 377 6.04 11.81 -12.50
C LEU A 377 7.33 11.85 -11.67
#